data_1ec0073fc0aa4ca6fe84046c32c17887
#
_entry.id   1ec0073fc0aa4ca6fe84046c32c17887
#
_cell.length_a   1.000
_cell.length_b   1.000
_cell.length_c   1.000
_cell.angle_alpha   90.00
_cell.angle_beta   90.00
_cell.angle_gamma   90.00
#
_symmetry.space_group_name_H-M   'P 1'
#
loop_
_entity.id
_entity.type
_entity.pdbx_description
1 polymer ?
#
loop_
_entity_poly.entity_id
_entity_poly.type
_entity_poly.pdbx_seq_one_letter_code
_entity_poly.pdbx_strand_id
1 'polypeptide(L)'
;MPCRDHTEKTQSICLIDWVFSLYLHRNQFQTLMKRIFSLFAFMCIVLLAAAQPVAAQKPRVIVTTDGEIDDQSSMVRFLLYTCDFDVAGIVQVNGVQKDGHSKDKWVEAQIAKYEECLPMLRLHNPDYPDAGQLMSVLTVGNENREDLHKLPPLLSDSPGAQLIIKTLLDDDPRPVHILAWGGANTQANALWQIKQNYPDEAWKRAASKARLYCIWYQDGGGKWIEENLPDITIYESGAPDRDGAWRYVWDYMSVDHYFKDRLSKNPPELQRIMDKPWLAEHIKSGHGPLCAAYPQEYTSEGDTPSYMPLINNGLLQHLDYTWGGWGGRPEYRNGLHMQDGADMVAGRPDTHYTFQRWLVAAQNDWASRADWCVKPYGEANHAPRVRLSNPLEMTVAPGEKVSLDAGGTTDPDGDALTYRWWQYVEAGSCRELVEIRDADRPKAGLVVPGGARSGDTLHIICEVQDDGTPSLTHYGRVIMTVK
;
A
#
# COMPACT_ATOMS: atom_id res chain seq x y z
N MET A 1 23.43 96.15 -24.42
CA MET A 1 23.40 95.84 -23.00
C MET A 1 22.09 95.16 -22.67
N PRO A 2 22.09 94.04 -21.84
CA PRO A 2 22.77 92.78 -22.01
C PRO A 2 21.82 91.59 -22.08
N CYS A 3 22.20 90.66 -22.83
CA CYS A 3 21.68 89.29 -22.78
C CYS A 3 22.33 88.56 -21.61
N ARG A 4 21.53 88.12 -20.60
CA ARG A 4 21.84 87.03 -19.63
C ARG A 4 20.59 86.74 -18.83
N ASP A 5 19.96 85.57 -19.09
CA ASP A 5 19.26 84.78 -18.10
C ASP A 5 18.32 83.73 -18.71
N HIS A 6 18.75 82.93 -19.67
CA HIS A 6 17.94 81.82 -20.16
C HIS A 6 18.62 80.44 -20.12
N THR A 7 19.90 80.34 -19.67
CA THR A 7 20.61 79.05 -19.75
C THR A 7 20.58 78.21 -18.45
N GLU A 8 20.38 78.80 -17.27
CA GLU A 8 20.36 78.06 -16.02
C GLU A 8 19.04 77.34 -15.72
N LYS A 9 17.88 77.89 -16.13
CA LYS A 9 16.57 77.24 -15.93
C LYS A 9 16.40 75.96 -16.78
N THR A 10 16.96 75.89 -17.98
CA THR A 10 16.83 74.76 -18.88
C THR A 10 17.71 73.59 -18.42
N GLN A 11 18.87 73.82 -17.82
CA GLN A 11 19.69 72.74 -17.28
C GLN A 11 19.13 72.13 -16.00
N SER A 12 18.50 72.91 -15.12
CA SER A 12 17.87 72.39 -13.90
C SER A 12 16.63 71.51 -14.18
N ILE A 13 15.85 71.83 -15.22
CA ILE A 13 14.65 71.02 -15.60
C ILE A 13 15.12 69.68 -16.21
N CYS A 14 16.17 69.65 -17.03
CA CYS A 14 16.70 68.44 -17.63
C CYS A 14 17.30 67.49 -16.57
N LEU A 15 17.90 67.97 -15.49
CA LEU A 15 18.46 67.18 -14.40
C LEU A 15 17.36 66.52 -13.54
N ILE A 16 16.32 67.25 -13.27
CA ILE A 16 15.15 66.76 -12.49
C ILE A 16 14.42 65.64 -13.26
N ASP A 17 14.20 65.84 -14.57
CA ASP A 17 13.56 64.78 -15.40
C ASP A 17 14.43 63.54 -15.51
N TRP A 18 15.75 63.71 -15.60
CA TRP A 18 16.68 62.55 -15.65
C TRP A 18 16.72 61.79 -14.31
N VAL A 19 16.74 62.49 -13.17
CA VAL A 19 16.73 61.88 -11.84
C VAL A 19 15.35 61.19 -11.59
N PHE A 20 14.26 61.78 -12.05
CA PHE A 20 12.92 61.17 -11.93
C PHE A 20 12.75 59.93 -12.81
N SER A 21 13.35 59.92 -14.01
CA SER A 21 13.42 58.78 -14.90
C SER A 21 14.24 57.61 -14.29
N LEU A 22 15.39 57.92 -13.69
CA LEU A 22 16.20 56.93 -12.98
C LEU A 22 15.51 56.34 -11.76
N TYR A 23 14.75 57.16 -11.01
CA TYR A 23 13.96 56.72 -9.85
C TYR A 23 12.80 55.79 -10.27
N LEU A 24 12.12 56.10 -11.37
CA LEU A 24 11.05 55.27 -11.94
C LEU A 24 11.59 53.94 -12.45
N HIS A 25 12.72 53.95 -13.16
CA HIS A 25 13.37 52.70 -13.62
C HIS A 25 13.87 51.83 -12.48
N ARG A 26 14.40 52.43 -11.41
CA ARG A 26 14.84 51.72 -10.20
C ARG A 26 13.64 51.05 -9.50
N ASN A 27 12.51 51.73 -9.38
CA ASN A 27 11.30 51.21 -8.76
C ASN A 27 10.64 50.07 -9.62
N GLN A 28 10.63 50.25 -10.95
CA GLN A 28 10.16 49.21 -11.87
C GLN A 28 11.06 47.95 -11.81
N PHE A 29 12.37 48.17 -11.76
CA PHE A 29 13.32 47.05 -11.61
C PHE A 29 13.17 46.34 -10.28
N GLN A 30 12.99 47.04 -9.16
CA GLN A 30 12.76 46.44 -7.86
C GLN A 30 11.41 45.66 -7.81
N THR A 31 10.37 46.18 -8.47
CA THR A 31 9.10 45.50 -8.57
C THR A 31 9.20 44.21 -9.43
N LEU A 32 9.93 44.30 -10.53
CA LEU A 32 10.20 43.14 -11.40
C LEU A 32 10.99 42.06 -10.66
N MET A 33 12.05 42.45 -9.94
CA MET A 33 12.84 41.52 -9.14
C MET A 33 12.03 40.87 -8.02
N LYS A 34 11.15 41.59 -7.33
CA LYS A 34 10.25 41.01 -6.34
C LYS A 34 9.27 40.00 -6.96
N ARG A 35 8.75 40.27 -8.15
CA ARG A 35 7.88 39.32 -8.88
C ARG A 35 8.63 38.07 -9.33
N ILE A 36 9.86 38.23 -9.83
CA ILE A 36 10.72 37.09 -10.22
C ILE A 36 11.07 36.23 -8.99
N PHE A 37 11.43 36.89 -7.87
CA PHE A 37 11.73 36.17 -6.61
C PHE A 37 10.51 35.45 -6.05
N SER A 38 9.32 36.08 -6.13
CA SER A 38 8.05 35.45 -5.71
C SER A 38 7.65 34.27 -6.60
N LEU A 39 7.85 34.38 -7.92
CA LEU A 39 7.63 33.30 -8.86
C LEU A 39 8.65 32.15 -8.65
N PHE A 40 9.91 32.47 -8.39
CA PHE A 40 10.93 31.47 -8.10
C PHE A 40 10.67 30.75 -6.76
N ALA A 41 10.28 31.49 -5.72
CA ALA A 41 9.87 30.93 -4.43
C ALA A 41 8.63 30.05 -4.56
N PHE A 42 7.63 30.49 -5.33
CA PHE A 42 6.43 29.70 -5.61
C PHE A 42 6.75 28.44 -6.41
N MET A 43 7.62 28.52 -7.42
CA MET A 43 8.08 27.38 -8.21
C MET A 43 8.92 26.40 -7.37
N CYS A 44 9.74 26.90 -6.45
CA CYS A 44 10.49 26.05 -5.49
C CYS A 44 9.54 25.38 -4.49
N ILE A 45 8.50 26.05 -4.01
CA ILE A 45 7.49 25.46 -3.13
C ILE A 45 6.68 24.39 -3.87
N VAL A 46 6.29 24.64 -5.12
CA VAL A 46 5.59 23.66 -5.97
C VAL A 46 6.48 22.46 -6.28
N LEU A 47 7.77 22.68 -6.55
CA LEU A 47 8.73 21.59 -6.78
C LEU A 47 9.04 20.78 -5.51
N LEU A 48 9.07 21.44 -4.34
CA LEU A 48 9.21 20.74 -3.05
C LEU A 48 7.96 20.00 -2.63
N ALA A 49 6.76 20.49 -2.99
CA ALA A 49 5.51 19.78 -2.77
C ALA A 49 5.32 18.57 -3.71
N ALA A 50 5.97 18.58 -4.89
CA ALA A 50 5.90 17.48 -5.87
C ALA A 50 6.89 16.34 -5.62
N ALA A 51 7.81 16.47 -4.66
CA ALA A 51 8.87 15.50 -4.41
C ALA A 51 8.75 14.85 -3.04
N GLN A 52 7.56 14.36 -2.68
CA GLN A 52 7.52 13.34 -1.63
C GLN A 52 8.18 12.06 -2.18
N PRO A 53 9.10 11.42 -1.45
CA PRO A 53 9.63 10.13 -1.88
C PRO A 53 8.46 9.18 -2.09
N VAL A 54 8.48 8.40 -3.17
CA VAL A 54 7.40 7.46 -3.57
C VAL A 54 7.00 6.55 -2.40
N ALA A 55 7.95 6.17 -1.56
CA ALA A 55 7.74 5.39 -0.34
C ALA A 55 6.86 6.08 0.74
N ALA A 56 6.68 7.41 0.66
CA ALA A 56 5.88 8.18 1.63
C ALA A 56 4.45 8.47 1.12
N GLN A 57 4.12 8.05 -0.10
CA GLN A 57 2.79 8.28 -0.67
C GLN A 57 1.88 7.08 -0.37
N LYS A 58 0.64 7.36 0.03
CA LYS A 58 -0.36 6.31 0.23
C LYS A 58 -0.62 5.54 -1.07
N PRO A 59 -0.66 4.19 -1.04
CA PRO A 59 -1.08 3.40 -2.19
C PRO A 59 -2.51 3.75 -2.62
N ARG A 60 -2.75 3.86 -3.92
CA ARG A 60 -4.10 4.03 -4.47
C ARG A 60 -4.74 2.66 -4.63
N VAL A 61 -5.92 2.49 -4.06
CA VAL A 61 -6.57 1.18 -3.97
C VAL A 61 -7.96 1.20 -4.59
N ILE A 62 -8.26 0.23 -5.43
CA ILE A 62 -9.61 -0.15 -5.84
C ILE A 62 -9.86 -1.57 -5.33
N VAL A 63 -10.86 -1.75 -4.48
CA VAL A 63 -11.34 -3.08 -4.06
C VAL A 63 -12.49 -3.48 -4.94
N THR A 64 -12.48 -4.72 -5.47
CA THR A 64 -13.67 -5.32 -6.08
C THR A 64 -14.11 -6.52 -5.26
N THR A 65 -15.38 -6.59 -4.88
CA THR A 65 -15.91 -7.51 -3.87
C THR A 65 -17.22 -8.15 -4.31
N ASP A 66 -17.39 -9.44 -4.08
CA ASP A 66 -18.64 -10.16 -4.42
C ASP A 66 -19.58 -10.31 -3.23
N GLY A 67 -19.15 -9.91 -2.02
CA GLY A 67 -19.98 -9.86 -0.83
C GLY A 67 -20.21 -11.21 -0.18
N GLU A 68 -19.37 -12.21 -0.44
CA GLU A 68 -19.35 -13.45 0.33
C GLU A 68 -18.97 -13.18 1.80
N ILE A 69 -19.01 -14.20 2.64
CA ILE A 69 -18.83 -14.00 4.08
C ILE A 69 -17.42 -13.56 4.46
N ASP A 70 -16.42 -14.00 3.71
CA ASP A 70 -15.03 -13.60 3.87
C ASP A 70 -14.76 -12.17 3.39
N ASP A 71 -15.41 -11.72 2.30
CA ASP A 71 -15.46 -10.31 1.90
C ASP A 71 -15.96 -9.41 3.01
N GLN A 72 -17.08 -9.82 3.64
CA GLN A 72 -17.67 -9.03 4.73
C GLN A 72 -16.75 -8.95 5.94
N SER A 73 -16.01 -10.01 6.24
CA SER A 73 -15.00 -10.01 7.30
C SER A 73 -13.79 -9.16 6.92
N SER A 74 -13.27 -9.34 5.71
CA SER A 74 -12.14 -8.60 5.16
C SER A 74 -12.43 -7.11 5.06
N MET A 75 -13.67 -6.72 4.74
CA MET A 75 -14.08 -5.31 4.67
C MET A 75 -14.08 -4.63 6.05
N VAL A 76 -14.48 -5.34 7.12
CA VAL A 76 -14.37 -4.77 8.49
C VAL A 76 -12.93 -4.42 8.81
N ARG A 77 -11.99 -5.33 8.54
CA ARG A 77 -10.56 -5.06 8.74
C ARG A 77 -10.05 -3.98 7.78
N PHE A 78 -10.38 -4.03 6.50
CA PHE A 78 -9.99 -3.03 5.50
C PHE A 78 -10.35 -1.61 5.92
N LEU A 79 -11.56 -1.40 6.44
CA LEU A 79 -12.03 -0.09 6.90
C LEU A 79 -11.17 0.47 8.05
N LEU A 80 -10.60 -0.38 8.90
CA LEU A 80 -9.65 0.02 9.95
C LEU A 80 -8.28 0.41 9.42
N TYR A 81 -7.97 0.08 8.16
CA TYR A 81 -6.71 0.42 7.49
C TYR A 81 -6.85 1.51 6.44
N THR A 82 -8.04 2.08 6.25
CA THR A 82 -8.26 3.12 5.23
C THR A 82 -7.43 4.38 5.43
N CYS A 83 -6.90 4.63 6.61
CA CYS A 83 -5.94 5.71 6.85
C CYS A 83 -4.57 5.47 6.18
N ASP A 84 -4.25 4.23 5.80
CA ASP A 84 -3.00 3.88 5.10
C ASP A 84 -3.15 3.96 3.57
N PHE A 85 -4.37 4.08 3.05
CA PHE A 85 -4.69 4.00 1.63
C PHE A 85 -5.29 5.31 1.09
N ASP A 86 -5.18 5.49 -0.21
CA ASP A 86 -6.00 6.38 -1.02
C ASP A 86 -7.06 5.51 -1.73
N VAL A 87 -8.23 5.38 -1.10
CA VAL A 87 -9.31 4.51 -1.60
C VAL A 87 -9.96 5.16 -2.81
N ALA A 88 -9.56 4.72 -4.00
CA ALA A 88 -10.04 5.23 -5.28
C ALA A 88 -11.33 4.53 -5.77
N GLY A 89 -11.68 3.38 -5.19
CA GLY A 89 -12.90 2.66 -5.54
C GLY A 89 -13.23 1.50 -4.64
N ILE A 90 -14.54 1.26 -4.47
CA ILE A 90 -15.13 0.03 -3.92
C ILE A 90 -16.17 -0.42 -4.94
N VAL A 91 -15.93 -1.55 -5.60
CA VAL A 91 -16.74 -2.03 -6.73
C VAL A 91 -17.36 -3.37 -6.39
N GLN A 92 -18.67 -3.45 -6.34
CA GLN A 92 -19.38 -4.70 -6.09
C GLN A 92 -19.47 -5.51 -7.38
N VAL A 93 -19.09 -6.78 -7.35
CA VAL A 93 -18.99 -7.68 -8.50
C VAL A 93 -19.64 -9.04 -8.19
N ASN A 94 -19.67 -9.95 -9.16
CA ASN A 94 -20.11 -11.33 -8.96
C ASN A 94 -18.99 -12.20 -8.37
N GLY A 95 -19.39 -13.25 -7.68
CA GLY A 95 -18.53 -14.32 -7.22
C GLY A 95 -18.78 -15.63 -7.98
N VAL A 96 -17.93 -16.62 -7.71
CA VAL A 96 -18.02 -17.95 -8.36
C VAL A 96 -19.28 -18.70 -7.98
N GLN A 97 -19.81 -18.49 -6.79
CA GLN A 97 -20.93 -19.28 -6.25
C GLN A 97 -22.29 -18.64 -6.46
N LYS A 98 -22.38 -17.31 -6.59
CA LYS A 98 -23.63 -16.57 -6.66
C LYS A 98 -23.50 -15.22 -7.34
N ASP A 99 -24.64 -14.60 -7.65
CA ASP A 99 -24.68 -13.19 -8.06
C ASP A 99 -24.12 -12.28 -6.97
N GLY A 100 -23.65 -11.11 -7.36
CA GLY A 100 -23.19 -10.09 -6.42
C GLY A 100 -24.32 -9.58 -5.51
N HIS A 101 -23.94 -8.92 -4.44
CA HIS A 101 -24.78 -8.57 -3.29
C HIS A 101 -25.03 -7.06 -3.12
N SER A 102 -24.84 -6.23 -4.16
CA SER A 102 -25.04 -4.78 -4.03
C SER A 102 -26.44 -4.38 -3.55
N LYS A 103 -27.46 -5.14 -3.96
CA LYS A 103 -28.85 -4.92 -3.54
C LYS A 103 -29.06 -5.06 -2.03
N ASP A 104 -28.22 -5.82 -1.33
CA ASP A 104 -28.33 -6.06 0.10
C ASP A 104 -27.76 -4.91 0.93
N LYS A 105 -27.09 -3.94 0.27
CA LYS A 105 -26.51 -2.75 0.90
C LYS A 105 -25.55 -3.04 2.03
N TRP A 106 -24.83 -4.13 1.93
CA TRP A 106 -23.96 -4.61 3.00
C TRP A 106 -22.70 -3.73 3.17
N VAL A 107 -22.14 -3.23 2.05
CA VAL A 107 -20.98 -2.30 2.09
C VAL A 107 -21.40 -0.98 2.75
N GLU A 108 -22.54 -0.43 2.31
CA GLU A 108 -23.11 0.79 2.90
C GLU A 108 -23.36 0.63 4.40
N ALA A 109 -23.87 -0.54 4.82
CA ALA A 109 -24.10 -0.82 6.23
C ALA A 109 -22.81 -0.90 7.05
N GLN A 110 -21.72 -1.43 6.48
CA GLN A 110 -20.41 -1.45 7.13
C GLN A 110 -19.77 -0.07 7.17
N ILE A 111 -19.88 0.72 6.10
CA ILE A 111 -19.40 2.12 6.08
C ILE A 111 -20.16 2.96 7.11
N ALA A 112 -21.46 2.74 7.30
CA ALA A 112 -22.23 3.44 8.35
C ALA A 112 -21.71 3.09 9.76
N LYS A 113 -21.34 1.83 10.03
CA LYS A 113 -20.75 1.43 11.31
C LYS A 113 -19.32 1.99 11.49
N TYR A 114 -18.56 2.09 10.40
CA TYR A 114 -17.27 2.79 10.39
C TYR A 114 -17.44 4.28 10.77
N GLU A 115 -18.46 4.95 10.24
CA GLU A 115 -18.75 6.35 10.56
C GLU A 115 -18.99 6.57 12.07
N GLU A 116 -19.64 5.59 12.74
CA GLU A 116 -19.85 5.65 14.19
C GLU A 116 -18.52 5.54 14.97
N CYS A 117 -17.52 4.81 14.45
CA CYS A 117 -16.19 4.69 15.05
C CYS A 117 -15.24 5.85 14.67
N LEU A 118 -15.54 6.57 13.59
CA LEU A 118 -14.64 7.55 12.97
C LEU A 118 -14.15 8.67 13.90
N PRO A 119 -14.97 9.23 14.81
CA PRO A 119 -14.50 10.24 15.76
C PRO A 119 -13.35 9.76 16.64
N MET A 120 -13.38 8.50 17.07
CA MET A 120 -12.32 7.90 17.88
C MET A 120 -11.11 7.53 17.00
N LEU A 121 -11.31 6.87 15.88
CA LEU A 121 -10.25 6.52 14.93
C LEU A 121 -9.40 7.75 14.54
N ARG A 122 -10.01 8.90 14.35
CA ARG A 122 -9.32 10.16 14.00
C ARG A 122 -8.51 10.79 15.13
N LEU A 123 -8.72 10.39 16.37
CA LEU A 123 -7.82 10.77 17.46
C LEU A 123 -6.46 10.07 17.31
N HIS A 124 -6.44 8.85 16.75
CA HIS A 124 -5.23 8.04 16.55
C HIS A 124 -4.55 8.38 15.23
N ASN A 125 -5.34 8.54 14.14
CA ASN A 125 -4.81 8.94 12.85
C ASN A 125 -5.82 9.85 12.12
N PRO A 126 -5.49 11.15 11.91
CA PRO A 126 -6.39 12.11 11.24
C PRO A 126 -6.64 11.77 9.77
N ASP A 127 -5.89 10.87 9.18
CA ASP A 127 -5.96 10.48 7.77
C ASP A 127 -7.08 9.47 7.45
N TYR A 128 -7.86 9.04 8.43
CA TYR A 128 -9.06 8.25 8.17
C TYR A 128 -10.05 9.03 7.31
N PRO A 129 -10.48 8.50 6.13
CA PRO A 129 -11.40 9.20 5.24
C PRO A 129 -12.78 9.36 5.87
N ASP A 130 -13.54 10.36 5.41
CA ASP A 130 -14.95 10.46 5.78
C ASP A 130 -15.76 9.32 5.16
N ALA A 131 -16.80 8.85 5.85
CA ALA A 131 -17.74 7.86 5.32
C ALA A 131 -18.34 8.31 3.97
N GLY A 132 -18.63 9.62 3.83
CA GLY A 132 -19.10 10.21 2.58
C GLY A 132 -18.08 10.09 1.43
N GLN A 133 -16.78 10.14 1.71
CA GLN A 133 -15.74 9.91 0.70
C GLN A 133 -15.75 8.45 0.24
N LEU A 134 -15.83 7.48 1.16
CA LEU A 134 -15.93 6.06 0.82
C LEU A 134 -17.21 5.75 0.03
N MET A 135 -18.34 6.32 0.44
CA MET A 135 -19.61 6.21 -0.28
C MET A 135 -19.56 6.80 -1.70
N SER A 136 -18.81 7.88 -1.90
CA SER A 136 -18.70 8.53 -3.21
C SER A 136 -17.95 7.71 -4.26
N VAL A 137 -17.15 6.73 -3.84
CA VAL A 137 -16.37 5.82 -4.70
C VAL A 137 -16.92 4.39 -4.68
N LEU A 138 -18.04 4.16 -3.99
CA LEU A 138 -18.78 2.90 -4.02
C LEU A 138 -19.61 2.82 -5.30
N THR A 139 -19.48 1.73 -6.03
CA THR A 139 -20.20 1.51 -7.30
C THR A 139 -20.38 0.02 -7.58
N VAL A 140 -21.03 -0.30 -8.70
CA VAL A 140 -21.35 -1.67 -9.12
C VAL A 140 -20.64 -1.96 -10.44
N GLY A 141 -19.95 -3.09 -10.49
CA GLY A 141 -19.36 -3.68 -11.67
C GLY A 141 -20.28 -4.73 -12.31
N ASN A 142 -19.69 -5.82 -12.78
CA ASN A 142 -20.47 -6.96 -13.25
C ASN A 142 -20.84 -7.85 -12.05
N GLU A 143 -22.12 -7.88 -11.72
CA GLU A 143 -22.66 -8.73 -10.62
C GLU A 143 -23.36 -9.98 -11.12
N ASN A 144 -23.49 -10.18 -12.44
CA ASN A 144 -24.26 -11.27 -12.98
C ASN A 144 -23.43 -12.55 -13.08
N ARG A 145 -23.79 -13.58 -12.31
CA ARG A 145 -23.13 -14.89 -12.36
C ARG A 145 -23.17 -15.55 -13.74
N GLU A 146 -24.20 -15.30 -14.53
CA GLU A 146 -24.28 -15.82 -15.92
C GLU A 146 -23.13 -15.30 -16.82
N ASP A 147 -22.44 -14.24 -16.36
CA ASP A 147 -21.31 -13.65 -17.06
C ASP A 147 -19.94 -14.21 -16.64
N LEU A 148 -19.88 -15.17 -15.70
CA LEU A 148 -18.61 -15.76 -15.22
C LEU A 148 -17.70 -16.26 -16.34
N HIS A 149 -18.29 -16.80 -17.40
CA HIS A 149 -17.55 -17.33 -18.57
C HIS A 149 -17.54 -16.39 -19.75
N LYS A 150 -18.20 -15.23 -19.66
CA LYS A 150 -18.11 -14.20 -20.67
C LYS A 150 -16.81 -13.42 -20.53
N LEU A 151 -16.20 -13.12 -21.66
CA LEU A 151 -14.94 -12.40 -21.74
C LEU A 151 -15.10 -11.21 -22.69
N PRO A 152 -14.26 -10.18 -22.64
CA PRO A 152 -14.30 -9.11 -23.63
C PRO A 152 -14.19 -9.68 -25.06
N PRO A 153 -14.98 -9.18 -26.05
CA PRO A 153 -15.88 -8.02 -25.97
C PRO A 153 -17.32 -8.32 -25.55
N LEU A 154 -17.63 -9.51 -25.05
CA LEU A 154 -19.01 -9.95 -24.78
C LEU A 154 -19.57 -9.42 -23.45
N LEU A 155 -18.72 -8.80 -22.63
CA LEU A 155 -19.12 -8.21 -21.35
C LEU A 155 -19.78 -6.84 -21.56
N SER A 156 -20.89 -6.60 -20.88
CA SER A 156 -21.53 -5.29 -20.84
C SER A 156 -20.66 -4.30 -20.07
N ASP A 157 -20.75 -3.03 -20.46
CA ASP A 157 -20.14 -1.96 -19.69
C ASP A 157 -20.83 -1.78 -18.34
N SER A 158 -20.08 -1.28 -17.34
CA SER A 158 -20.60 -1.06 -16.00
C SER A 158 -19.99 0.18 -15.35
N PRO A 159 -20.69 0.81 -14.39
CA PRO A 159 -20.13 1.93 -13.62
C PRO A 159 -18.79 1.59 -12.97
N GLY A 160 -18.59 0.35 -12.50
CA GLY A 160 -17.34 -0.14 -11.93
C GLY A 160 -16.21 -0.20 -12.94
N ALA A 161 -16.48 -0.68 -14.18
CA ALA A 161 -15.50 -0.65 -15.25
C ALA A 161 -15.10 0.81 -15.61
N GLN A 162 -16.06 1.72 -15.67
CA GLN A 162 -15.81 3.13 -15.94
C GLN A 162 -15.02 3.83 -14.81
N LEU A 163 -15.24 3.46 -13.55
CA LEU A 163 -14.43 3.94 -12.43
C LEU A 163 -12.96 3.49 -12.58
N ILE A 164 -12.72 2.23 -12.92
CA ILE A 164 -11.36 1.69 -13.15
C ILE A 164 -10.70 2.42 -14.33
N ILE A 165 -11.41 2.59 -15.45
CA ILE A 165 -10.92 3.33 -16.63
C ILE A 165 -10.52 4.75 -16.25
N LYS A 166 -11.41 5.48 -15.59
CA LYS A 166 -11.16 6.86 -15.15
C LYS A 166 -9.92 6.95 -14.26
N THR A 167 -9.78 6.03 -13.30
CA THR A 167 -8.66 6.02 -12.34
C THR A 167 -7.33 5.68 -13.02
N LEU A 168 -7.32 4.75 -13.97
CA LEU A 168 -6.10 4.39 -14.69
C LEU A 168 -5.67 5.47 -15.69
N LEU A 169 -6.62 6.24 -16.25
CA LEU A 169 -6.35 7.28 -17.24
C LEU A 169 -6.14 8.68 -16.64
N ASP A 170 -6.33 8.88 -15.34
CA ASP A 170 -6.08 10.17 -14.70
C ASP A 170 -4.59 10.57 -14.74
N ASP A 171 -4.30 11.82 -14.34
CA ASP A 171 -2.95 12.39 -14.37
C ASP A 171 -2.09 12.00 -13.17
N ASP A 172 -2.64 11.29 -12.17
CA ASP A 172 -1.87 10.81 -11.02
C ASP A 172 -0.93 9.67 -11.48
N PRO A 173 0.40 9.84 -11.35
CA PRO A 173 1.35 8.84 -11.83
C PRO A 173 1.47 7.60 -10.93
N ARG A 174 0.92 7.64 -9.72
CA ARG A 174 1.03 6.53 -8.76
C ARG A 174 0.39 5.25 -9.30
N PRO A 175 0.95 4.09 -8.99
CA PRO A 175 0.28 2.81 -9.24
C PRO A 175 -1.12 2.77 -8.62
N VAL A 176 -2.00 2.01 -9.27
CA VAL A 176 -3.34 1.69 -8.78
C VAL A 176 -3.40 0.20 -8.49
N HIS A 177 -3.54 -0.14 -7.23
CA HIS A 177 -3.67 -1.51 -6.76
C HIS A 177 -5.13 -1.92 -6.85
N ILE A 178 -5.46 -2.81 -7.77
CA ILE A 178 -6.81 -3.30 -8.01
C ILE A 178 -6.91 -4.70 -7.41
N LEU A 179 -7.66 -4.79 -6.31
CA LEU A 179 -7.76 -5.98 -5.47
C LEU A 179 -9.06 -6.72 -5.82
N ALA A 180 -8.94 -7.86 -6.48
CA ALA A 180 -10.08 -8.69 -6.87
C ALA A 180 -10.35 -9.73 -5.78
N TRP A 181 -11.37 -9.49 -4.97
CA TRP A 181 -11.87 -10.39 -3.95
C TRP A 181 -12.86 -11.41 -4.54
N GLY A 182 -13.61 -10.99 -5.56
CA GLY A 182 -14.45 -11.83 -6.38
C GLY A 182 -13.92 -12.01 -7.80
N GLY A 183 -14.84 -12.06 -8.80
CA GLY A 183 -14.49 -12.15 -10.19
C GLY A 183 -13.71 -10.95 -10.73
N ALA A 184 -12.87 -11.16 -11.74
CA ALA A 184 -12.06 -10.14 -12.40
C ALA A 184 -12.61 -9.69 -13.76
N ASN A 185 -13.82 -10.08 -14.15
CA ASN A 185 -14.45 -9.70 -15.42
C ASN A 185 -14.62 -8.19 -15.58
N THR A 186 -14.94 -7.47 -14.51
CA THR A 186 -15.05 -6.00 -14.53
C THR A 186 -13.71 -5.35 -14.87
N GLN A 187 -12.62 -5.84 -14.29
CA GLN A 187 -11.26 -5.39 -14.56
C GLN A 187 -10.84 -5.72 -16.01
N ALA A 188 -11.12 -6.96 -16.45
CA ALA A 188 -10.83 -7.37 -17.82
C ALA A 188 -11.55 -6.48 -18.85
N ASN A 189 -12.83 -6.17 -18.60
CA ASN A 189 -13.61 -5.29 -19.45
C ASN A 189 -13.05 -3.85 -19.47
N ALA A 190 -12.70 -3.31 -18.31
CA ALA A 190 -12.11 -1.97 -18.21
C ALA A 190 -10.79 -1.86 -18.98
N LEU A 191 -9.87 -2.81 -18.77
CA LEU A 191 -8.57 -2.85 -19.44
C LEU A 191 -8.72 -3.06 -20.96
N TRP A 192 -9.64 -3.94 -21.39
CA TRP A 192 -9.96 -4.13 -22.79
C TRP A 192 -10.48 -2.85 -23.43
N GLN A 193 -11.42 -2.14 -22.79
CA GLN A 193 -11.95 -0.87 -23.29
C GLN A 193 -10.85 0.19 -23.44
N ILE A 194 -9.93 0.30 -22.47
CA ILE A 194 -8.79 1.23 -22.61
C ILE A 194 -7.97 0.87 -23.85
N LYS A 195 -7.60 -0.41 -24.01
CA LYS A 195 -6.77 -0.89 -25.12
C LYS A 195 -7.43 -0.71 -26.49
N GLN A 196 -8.75 -0.81 -26.57
CA GLN A 196 -9.49 -0.70 -27.84
C GLN A 196 -9.85 0.74 -28.21
N ASN A 197 -10.17 1.58 -27.23
CA ASN A 197 -10.84 2.86 -27.46
C ASN A 197 -9.94 4.08 -27.27
N TYR A 198 -8.71 3.88 -26.72
CA TYR A 198 -7.79 4.99 -26.43
C TYR A 198 -6.47 4.83 -27.19
N PRO A 199 -5.72 5.93 -27.43
CA PRO A 199 -4.42 5.87 -28.10
C PRO A 199 -3.42 4.97 -27.35
N ASP A 200 -2.47 4.35 -28.08
CA ASP A 200 -1.43 3.47 -27.52
C ASP A 200 -0.67 4.08 -26.34
N GLU A 201 -0.41 5.38 -26.36
CA GLU A 201 0.27 6.06 -25.25
C GLU A 201 -0.59 6.12 -23.98
N ALA A 202 -1.91 6.21 -24.10
CA ALA A 202 -2.83 6.14 -22.97
C ALA A 202 -2.89 4.70 -22.41
N TRP A 203 -2.90 3.69 -23.30
CA TRP A 203 -2.80 2.28 -22.91
C TRP A 203 -1.50 2.02 -22.14
N LYS A 204 -0.34 2.40 -22.68
CA LYS A 204 0.96 2.20 -22.01
C LYS A 204 0.99 2.85 -20.62
N ARG A 205 0.46 4.06 -20.50
CA ARG A 205 0.37 4.76 -19.22
C ARG A 205 -0.56 4.05 -18.25
N ALA A 206 -1.75 3.61 -18.69
CA ALA A 206 -2.67 2.85 -17.85
C ALA A 206 -2.08 1.50 -17.42
N ALA A 207 -1.48 0.76 -18.36
CA ALA A 207 -0.85 -0.53 -18.06
C ALA A 207 0.32 -0.39 -17.07
N SER A 208 1.13 0.65 -17.19
CA SER A 208 2.24 0.89 -16.25
C SER A 208 1.76 1.21 -14.82
N LYS A 209 0.54 1.73 -14.66
CA LYS A 209 -0.07 2.01 -13.34
C LYS A 209 -0.80 0.82 -12.75
N ALA A 210 -1.37 -0.05 -13.56
CA ALA A 210 -2.22 -1.14 -13.09
C ALA A 210 -1.40 -2.22 -12.35
N ARG A 211 -1.87 -2.57 -11.12
CA ARG A 211 -1.34 -3.66 -10.30
C ARG A 211 -2.53 -4.48 -9.81
N LEU A 212 -2.77 -5.60 -10.48
CA LEU A 212 -3.88 -6.48 -10.12
C LEU A 212 -3.43 -7.51 -9.10
N TYR A 213 -4.20 -7.65 -8.04
CA TYR A 213 -4.09 -8.74 -7.07
C TYR A 213 -5.40 -9.52 -7.09
N CYS A 214 -5.37 -10.76 -7.53
CA CYS A 214 -6.54 -11.63 -7.57
C CYS A 214 -6.45 -12.67 -6.45
N ILE A 215 -7.46 -12.69 -5.58
CA ILE A 215 -7.69 -13.81 -4.68
C ILE A 215 -8.29 -14.92 -5.53
N TRP A 216 -7.41 -15.73 -6.09
CA TRP A 216 -7.77 -16.73 -7.06
C TRP A 216 -8.42 -16.15 -8.35
N TYR A 217 -8.47 -16.93 -9.42
CA TYR A 217 -9.24 -16.59 -10.62
C TYR A 217 -10.65 -17.15 -10.50
N GLN A 218 -11.55 -16.39 -9.86
CA GLN A 218 -12.92 -16.82 -9.57
C GLN A 218 -13.82 -16.82 -10.82
N ASP A 219 -13.40 -16.11 -11.88
CA ASP A 219 -14.05 -16.10 -13.19
C ASP A 219 -13.02 -16.14 -14.32
N GLY A 220 -13.46 -15.99 -15.57
CA GLY A 220 -12.57 -15.98 -16.73
C GLY A 220 -11.69 -14.72 -16.88
N GLY A 221 -11.99 -13.63 -16.16
CA GLY A 221 -11.37 -12.32 -16.38
C GLY A 221 -9.89 -12.29 -16.05
N GLY A 222 -9.48 -12.83 -14.90
CA GLY A 222 -8.07 -12.86 -14.48
C GLY A 222 -7.20 -13.62 -15.48
N LYS A 223 -7.63 -14.82 -15.86
CA LYS A 223 -6.92 -15.63 -16.86
C LYS A 223 -6.87 -14.95 -18.23
N TRP A 224 -7.95 -14.30 -18.64
CA TRP A 224 -7.99 -13.56 -19.89
C TRP A 224 -6.99 -12.38 -19.88
N ILE A 225 -6.88 -11.64 -18.76
CA ILE A 225 -5.90 -10.55 -18.62
C ILE A 225 -4.49 -11.10 -18.76
N GLU A 226 -4.15 -12.18 -18.04
CA GLU A 226 -2.84 -12.83 -18.13
C GLU A 226 -2.47 -13.19 -19.59
N GLU A 227 -3.40 -13.79 -20.33
CA GLU A 227 -3.16 -14.29 -21.69
C GLU A 227 -3.16 -13.21 -22.78
N ASN A 228 -3.93 -12.13 -22.60
CA ASN A 228 -4.17 -11.13 -23.66
C ASN A 228 -3.54 -9.76 -23.39
N LEU A 229 -3.13 -9.48 -22.15
CA LEU A 229 -2.59 -8.20 -21.72
C LEU A 229 -1.25 -8.36 -20.97
N PRO A 230 -0.18 -8.83 -21.64
CA PRO A 230 1.10 -9.14 -21.00
C PRO A 230 1.81 -7.93 -20.40
N ASP A 231 1.35 -6.71 -20.70
CA ASP A 231 1.86 -5.46 -20.13
C ASP A 231 1.30 -5.18 -18.71
N ILE A 232 0.32 -5.95 -18.26
CA ILE A 232 -0.32 -5.77 -16.95
C ILE A 232 0.40 -6.60 -15.90
N THR A 233 0.76 -5.95 -14.79
CA THR A 233 1.22 -6.67 -13.59
C THR A 233 0.02 -7.32 -12.92
N ILE A 234 0.02 -8.64 -12.82
CA ILE A 234 -1.04 -9.43 -12.20
C ILE A 234 -0.46 -10.46 -11.25
N TYR A 235 -1.02 -10.54 -10.05
CA TYR A 235 -0.73 -11.55 -9.05
C TYR A 235 -1.96 -12.43 -8.84
N GLU A 236 -1.81 -13.72 -9.13
CA GLU A 236 -2.78 -14.75 -8.82
C GLU A 236 -2.37 -15.44 -7.50
N SER A 237 -3.04 -15.07 -6.39
CA SER A 237 -2.89 -15.77 -5.13
C SER A 237 -3.78 -17.00 -5.13
N GLY A 238 -3.21 -18.16 -4.83
CA GLY A 238 -3.95 -19.41 -4.76
C GLY A 238 -4.01 -20.21 -6.05
N ALA A 239 -3.09 -19.96 -6.99
CA ALA A 239 -2.92 -20.86 -8.11
C ALA A 239 -2.59 -22.28 -7.62
N PRO A 240 -3.23 -23.33 -8.18
CA PRO A 240 -2.89 -24.69 -7.84
C PRO A 240 -1.42 -24.97 -8.18
N ASP A 241 -0.70 -25.63 -7.28
CA ASP A 241 0.64 -26.12 -7.59
C ASP A 241 0.60 -27.25 -8.63
N ARG A 242 1.79 -27.73 -9.02
CA ARG A 242 1.93 -28.82 -10.01
C ARG A 242 1.26 -30.12 -9.58
N ASP A 243 1.02 -30.28 -8.28
CA ASP A 243 0.38 -31.46 -7.69
C ASP A 243 -1.13 -31.27 -7.52
N GLY A 244 -1.68 -30.13 -7.98
CA GLY A 244 -3.09 -29.77 -7.85
C GLY A 244 -3.51 -29.40 -6.42
N ALA A 245 -2.54 -29.24 -5.52
CA ALA A 245 -2.80 -28.79 -4.17
C ALA A 245 -2.98 -27.27 -4.17
N TRP A 246 -4.09 -26.83 -3.66
CA TRP A 246 -4.38 -25.41 -3.47
C TRP A 246 -3.50 -24.89 -2.34
N ARG A 247 -2.63 -23.92 -2.64
CA ARG A 247 -1.75 -23.26 -1.68
C ARG A 247 -2.12 -21.80 -1.64
N TYR A 248 -2.98 -21.45 -0.69
CA TYR A 248 -3.49 -20.10 -0.57
C TYR A 248 -2.80 -19.36 0.56
N VAL A 249 -2.22 -18.21 0.28
CA VAL A 249 -1.79 -17.28 1.33
C VAL A 249 -3.00 -16.89 2.19
N TRP A 250 -4.17 -16.71 1.61
CA TRP A 250 -5.40 -16.37 2.31
C TRP A 250 -5.95 -17.46 3.23
N ASP A 251 -5.59 -18.73 3.06
CA ASP A 251 -5.97 -19.83 3.96
C ASP A 251 -5.54 -19.61 5.41
N TYR A 252 -4.50 -18.82 5.63
CA TYR A 252 -3.91 -18.65 6.95
C TYR A 252 -4.60 -17.60 7.79
N MET A 253 -5.41 -16.75 7.18
CA MET A 253 -6.26 -15.82 7.89
C MET A 253 -7.64 -16.41 8.19
N SER A 254 -7.82 -17.67 7.87
CA SER A 254 -9.05 -18.40 8.12
C SER A 254 -9.08 -19.00 9.52
N VAL A 255 -10.10 -18.66 10.28
CA VAL A 255 -10.30 -19.07 11.67
C VAL A 255 -11.40 -20.10 11.81
N ASP A 256 -11.75 -20.78 10.74
CA ASP A 256 -13.01 -21.50 10.69
C ASP A 256 -12.92 -22.98 11.00
N HIS A 257 -14.03 -23.46 11.54
CA HIS A 257 -14.30 -24.88 11.76
C HIS A 257 -14.53 -25.67 10.47
N TYR A 258 -14.91 -25.02 9.37
CA TYR A 258 -15.12 -25.70 8.08
C TYR A 258 -13.78 -26.08 7.42
N PHE A 259 -12.77 -25.25 7.60
CA PHE A 259 -11.40 -25.48 7.14
C PHE A 259 -10.43 -25.80 8.29
N LYS A 260 -10.88 -26.53 9.30
CA LYS A 260 -10.08 -26.96 10.47
C LYS A 260 -8.70 -27.47 10.11
N ASP A 261 -8.60 -28.16 8.97
CA ASP A 261 -7.35 -28.71 8.49
C ASP A 261 -6.33 -27.62 8.09
N ARG A 262 -6.80 -26.42 7.79
CA ARG A 262 -5.96 -25.26 7.38
C ARG A 262 -5.43 -24.53 8.60
N LEU A 263 -6.30 -24.19 9.55
CA LEU A 263 -5.86 -23.64 10.83
C LEU A 263 -4.87 -24.57 11.54
N SER A 264 -5.10 -25.90 11.50
CA SER A 264 -4.24 -26.89 12.11
C SER A 264 -2.85 -27.02 11.46
N LYS A 265 -2.65 -26.49 10.24
CA LYS A 265 -1.34 -26.42 9.59
C LYS A 265 -0.46 -25.31 10.14
N ASN A 266 -1.05 -24.34 10.83
CA ASN A 266 -0.30 -23.31 11.52
C ASN A 266 0.32 -23.87 12.83
N PRO A 267 1.48 -23.38 13.24
CA PRO A 267 2.02 -23.64 14.56
C PRO A 267 1.02 -23.25 15.67
N PRO A 268 0.97 -23.96 16.80
CA PRO A 268 -0.03 -23.72 17.86
C PRO A 268 -0.10 -22.29 18.38
N GLU A 269 1.03 -21.59 18.40
CA GLU A 269 1.10 -20.19 18.80
C GLU A 269 0.37 -19.28 17.81
N LEU A 270 0.43 -19.56 16.51
CA LEU A 270 -0.31 -18.82 15.49
C LEU A 270 -1.79 -19.18 15.48
N GLN A 271 -2.13 -20.45 15.75
CA GLN A 271 -3.53 -20.84 15.86
C GLN A 271 -4.26 -20.04 16.94
N ARG A 272 -3.61 -19.77 18.07
CA ARG A 272 -4.19 -19.06 19.21
C ARG A 272 -4.55 -17.60 18.93
N ILE A 273 -3.83 -16.94 18.03
CA ILE A 273 -4.08 -15.54 17.64
C ILE A 273 -5.03 -15.43 16.44
N MET A 274 -5.57 -16.55 15.97
CA MET A 274 -6.49 -16.62 14.84
C MET A 274 -7.82 -17.30 15.21
N ASP A 275 -7.90 -17.92 16.40
CA ASP A 275 -9.07 -18.67 16.78
C ASP A 275 -10.27 -17.78 17.20
N LYS A 276 -11.45 -18.39 17.28
CA LYS A 276 -12.67 -17.68 17.65
C LYS A 276 -12.62 -16.98 19.02
N PRO A 277 -12.01 -17.57 20.08
CA PRO A 277 -11.83 -16.88 21.36
C PRO A 277 -11.03 -15.59 21.23
N TRP A 278 -9.88 -15.63 20.52
CA TRP A 278 -9.04 -14.46 20.31
C TRP A 278 -9.78 -13.36 19.53
N LEU A 279 -10.45 -13.72 18.44
CA LEU A 279 -11.26 -12.78 17.65
C LEU A 279 -12.41 -12.17 18.47
N ALA A 280 -13.08 -12.98 19.29
CA ALA A 280 -14.13 -12.49 20.15
C ALA A 280 -13.62 -11.47 21.18
N GLU A 281 -12.46 -11.72 21.76
CA GLU A 281 -11.86 -10.87 22.80
C GLU A 281 -11.21 -9.60 22.22
N HIS A 282 -10.39 -9.74 21.18
CA HIS A 282 -9.53 -8.66 20.71
C HIS A 282 -10.12 -7.86 19.55
N ILE A 283 -11.16 -8.36 18.89
CA ILE A 283 -11.76 -7.69 17.73
C ILE A 283 -13.23 -7.35 17.98
N LYS A 284 -14.06 -8.35 18.29
CA LYS A 284 -15.52 -8.16 18.25
C LYS A 284 -16.11 -7.52 19.49
N SER A 285 -15.69 -7.97 20.67
CA SER A 285 -16.35 -7.62 21.93
C SER A 285 -15.77 -6.36 22.53
N GLY A 286 -16.55 -5.28 22.55
CA GLY A 286 -16.13 -4.03 23.17
C GLY A 286 -15.33 -3.09 22.28
N HIS A 287 -15.18 -3.39 20.98
CA HIS A 287 -14.40 -2.60 20.02
C HIS A 287 -15.28 -1.82 19.02
N GLY A 288 -16.48 -1.46 19.42
CA GLY A 288 -17.38 -0.61 18.66
C GLY A 288 -18.21 -1.34 17.58
N PRO A 289 -19.12 -0.62 16.91
CA PRO A 289 -20.11 -1.22 16.01
C PRO A 289 -19.48 -1.81 14.75
N LEU A 290 -18.39 -1.25 14.22
CA LEU A 290 -17.71 -1.80 13.05
C LEU A 290 -17.12 -3.18 13.36
N CYS A 291 -16.34 -3.30 14.42
CA CYS A 291 -15.69 -4.55 14.83
C CYS A 291 -16.72 -5.61 15.24
N ALA A 292 -17.81 -5.22 15.91
CA ALA A 292 -18.91 -6.11 16.25
C ALA A 292 -19.61 -6.73 15.01
N ALA A 293 -19.50 -6.08 13.86
CA ALA A 293 -20.07 -6.57 12.60
C ALA A 293 -19.26 -7.67 11.93
N TYR A 294 -18.05 -7.97 12.41
CA TYR A 294 -17.20 -9.04 11.86
C TYR A 294 -17.94 -10.39 11.92
N PRO A 295 -18.23 -11.05 10.79
CA PRO A 295 -19.08 -12.23 10.75
C PRO A 295 -18.52 -13.42 11.53
N GLN A 296 -17.23 -13.68 11.42
CA GLN A 296 -16.54 -14.77 12.11
C GLN A 296 -17.09 -16.16 11.73
N GLU A 297 -17.45 -16.35 10.47
CA GLU A 297 -17.97 -17.58 9.92
C GLU A 297 -17.16 -18.02 8.69
N TYR A 298 -17.13 -19.31 8.40
CA TYR A 298 -16.38 -19.92 7.28
C TYR A 298 -14.91 -19.49 7.21
N THR A 299 -14.44 -19.13 6.03
CA THR A 299 -13.12 -18.55 5.78
C THR A 299 -13.19 -17.09 6.19
N SER A 300 -12.70 -16.75 7.39
CA SER A 300 -13.03 -15.48 8.00
C SER A 300 -12.49 -14.26 7.23
N GLU A 301 -11.35 -14.36 6.58
CA GLU A 301 -10.70 -13.23 5.90
C GLU A 301 -10.01 -13.66 4.60
N GLY A 302 -10.74 -14.30 3.68
CA GLY A 302 -10.20 -14.78 2.41
C GLY A 302 -9.51 -13.69 1.59
N ASP A 303 -9.96 -12.45 1.68
CA ASP A 303 -9.56 -11.34 0.81
C ASP A 303 -8.55 -10.39 1.43
N THR A 304 -8.41 -10.45 2.76
CA THR A 304 -7.46 -9.62 3.52
C THR A 304 -6.03 -9.67 2.98
N PRO A 305 -5.47 -10.82 2.57
CA PRO A 305 -4.11 -10.87 2.02
C PRO A 305 -3.86 -9.91 0.86
N SER A 306 -4.89 -9.54 0.11
CA SER A 306 -4.76 -8.67 -1.06
C SER A 306 -4.29 -7.24 -0.73
N TYR A 307 -4.67 -6.68 0.42
CA TYR A 307 -4.26 -5.34 0.84
C TYR A 307 -3.16 -5.34 1.92
N MET A 308 -2.84 -6.48 2.52
CA MET A 308 -1.76 -6.56 3.50
C MET A 308 -0.40 -6.03 2.99
N PRO A 309 -0.03 -6.21 1.69
CA PRO A 309 1.19 -5.62 1.14
C PRO A 309 1.19 -4.09 1.14
N LEU A 310 0.02 -3.47 1.23
CA LEU A 310 -0.17 -2.04 1.07
C LEU A 310 -0.14 -1.28 2.40
N ILE A 311 -0.20 -1.98 3.53
CA ILE A 311 -0.21 -1.40 4.87
C ILE A 311 1.13 -0.72 5.14
N ASN A 312 1.06 0.50 5.69
CA ASN A 312 2.23 1.31 6.01
C ASN A 312 2.92 0.85 7.30
N ASN A 313 3.59 -0.29 7.24
CA ASN A 313 4.33 -0.89 8.36
C ASN A 313 5.86 -0.76 8.24
N GLY A 314 6.35 -0.08 7.19
CA GLY A 314 7.78 0.12 6.92
C GLY A 314 8.45 -0.97 6.07
N LEU A 315 7.78 -2.08 5.75
CA LEU A 315 8.30 -3.10 4.83
C LEU A 315 8.26 -2.66 3.37
N LEU A 316 7.45 -1.63 3.03
CA LEU A 316 7.33 -1.02 1.70
C LEU A 316 6.98 -2.03 0.60
N GLN A 317 6.25 -3.08 0.93
CA GLN A 317 5.91 -4.16 0.00
C GLN A 317 5.05 -3.66 -1.17
N HIS A 318 4.32 -2.56 -1.02
CA HIS A 318 3.53 -1.94 -2.10
C HIS A 318 4.38 -1.43 -3.28
N LEU A 319 5.68 -1.20 -3.08
CA LEU A 319 6.60 -0.80 -4.15
C LEU A 319 6.94 -1.99 -5.07
N ASP A 320 7.14 -3.16 -4.48
CA ASP A 320 7.31 -4.42 -5.18
C ASP A 320 6.83 -5.57 -4.29
N TYR A 321 5.81 -6.28 -4.71
CA TYR A 321 5.22 -7.37 -3.93
C TYR A 321 6.22 -8.50 -3.65
N THR A 322 7.18 -8.71 -4.55
CA THR A 322 8.20 -9.77 -4.42
C THR A 322 9.18 -9.53 -3.28
N TRP A 323 9.22 -8.30 -2.73
CA TRP A 323 10.04 -8.00 -1.55
C TRP A 323 9.55 -8.72 -0.29
N GLY A 324 8.29 -9.15 -0.29
CA GLY A 324 7.68 -9.84 0.85
C GLY A 324 7.41 -8.94 2.04
N GLY A 325 6.43 -9.33 2.81
CA GLY A 325 5.91 -8.60 3.97
C GLY A 325 4.63 -9.23 4.49
N TRP A 326 3.76 -8.44 5.09
CA TRP A 326 2.52 -8.95 5.70
C TRP A 326 1.58 -9.65 4.72
N GLY A 327 1.66 -9.35 3.43
CA GLY A 327 0.92 -10.03 2.36
C GLY A 327 1.60 -11.27 1.79
N GLY A 328 2.57 -11.85 2.50
CA GLY A 328 3.37 -12.93 1.97
C GLY A 328 4.44 -12.46 0.98
N ARG A 329 5.00 -13.37 0.17
CA ARG A 329 6.01 -13.05 -0.83
C ARG A 329 5.71 -13.77 -2.14
N PRO A 330 5.09 -13.10 -3.12
CA PRO A 330 4.93 -13.67 -4.45
C PRO A 330 6.25 -13.69 -5.23
N GLU A 331 6.26 -14.47 -6.30
CA GLU A 331 7.35 -14.56 -7.26
C GLU A 331 6.83 -14.44 -8.69
N TYR A 332 7.61 -13.77 -9.55
CA TYR A 332 7.33 -13.76 -10.99
C TYR A 332 7.44 -15.17 -11.57
N ARG A 333 6.42 -15.58 -12.33
CA ARG A 333 6.38 -16.89 -13.02
C ARG A 333 6.56 -16.74 -14.51
N ASN A 334 5.94 -15.75 -15.10
CA ASN A 334 6.02 -15.48 -16.53
C ASN A 334 5.77 -13.97 -16.78
N GLY A 335 6.75 -13.27 -17.34
CA GLY A 335 6.62 -11.83 -17.60
C GLY A 335 6.28 -11.05 -16.35
N LEU A 336 5.13 -10.38 -16.34
CA LEU A 336 4.59 -9.60 -15.22
C LEU A 336 3.54 -10.38 -14.38
N HIS A 337 3.40 -11.66 -14.65
CA HIS A 337 2.53 -12.55 -13.88
C HIS A 337 3.26 -13.11 -12.66
N MET A 338 2.65 -12.94 -11.49
CA MET A 338 3.15 -13.42 -10.20
C MET A 338 2.22 -14.49 -9.62
N GLN A 339 2.80 -15.40 -8.86
CA GLN A 339 2.10 -16.39 -8.03
C GLN A 339 2.74 -16.47 -6.66
N ASP A 340 2.10 -17.19 -5.72
CA ASP A 340 2.65 -17.41 -4.39
C ASP A 340 4.05 -18.00 -4.47
N GLY A 341 5.01 -17.34 -3.83
CA GLY A 341 6.38 -17.80 -3.66
C GLY A 341 6.53 -18.72 -2.44
N ALA A 342 7.75 -19.07 -2.10
CA ALA A 342 8.05 -19.86 -0.92
C ALA A 342 9.29 -19.33 -0.20
N ASP A 343 9.24 -19.29 1.14
CA ASP A 343 10.38 -19.00 1.99
C ASP A 343 10.91 -20.29 2.62
N MET A 344 12.16 -20.29 3.06
CA MET A 344 12.82 -21.49 3.56
C MET A 344 12.58 -21.68 5.06
N VAL A 345 12.02 -22.85 5.44
CA VAL A 345 11.85 -23.27 6.84
C VAL A 345 12.56 -24.61 7.03
N ALA A 346 13.52 -24.64 7.96
CA ALA A 346 14.31 -25.85 8.23
C ALA A 346 14.88 -26.51 6.95
N GLY A 347 15.33 -25.70 5.99
CA GLY A 347 15.92 -26.17 4.73
C GLY A 347 14.92 -26.65 3.68
N ARG A 348 13.63 -26.39 3.85
CA ARG A 348 12.57 -26.73 2.89
C ARG A 348 11.78 -25.48 2.50
N PRO A 349 11.37 -25.36 1.22
CA PRO A 349 10.50 -24.27 0.80
C PRO A 349 9.10 -24.48 1.38
N ASP A 350 8.53 -23.38 1.90
CA ASP A 350 7.19 -23.32 2.46
C ASP A 350 6.50 -22.03 2.00
N THR A 351 5.43 -22.16 1.24
CA THR A 351 4.64 -21.04 0.74
C THR A 351 3.96 -20.30 1.89
N HIS A 352 3.55 -21.02 2.92
CA HIS A 352 2.84 -20.48 4.07
C HIS A 352 3.73 -19.60 4.94
N TYR A 353 4.99 -19.95 5.06
CA TYR A 353 5.92 -19.20 5.88
C TYR A 353 6.19 -17.79 5.34
N THR A 354 5.98 -17.56 4.03
CA THR A 354 6.08 -16.21 3.45
C THR A 354 5.17 -15.21 4.16
N PHE A 355 4.06 -15.70 4.70
CA PHE A 355 3.03 -14.94 5.42
C PHE A 355 3.10 -15.17 6.94
N GLN A 356 3.20 -16.44 7.39
CA GLN A 356 3.17 -16.81 8.82
C GLN A 356 4.20 -16.07 9.68
N ARG A 357 5.38 -15.80 9.13
CA ARG A 357 6.46 -15.10 9.83
C ARG A 357 6.10 -13.68 10.30
N TRP A 358 5.06 -13.08 9.74
CA TRP A 358 4.59 -11.74 10.03
C TRP A 358 3.28 -11.72 10.82
N LEU A 359 2.64 -12.86 10.96
CA LEU A 359 1.25 -12.94 11.39
C LEU A 359 1.03 -12.37 12.79
N VAL A 360 1.94 -12.61 13.74
CA VAL A 360 1.83 -12.06 15.10
C VAL A 360 1.79 -10.53 15.07
N ALA A 361 2.69 -9.90 14.32
CA ALA A 361 2.73 -8.45 14.18
C ALA A 361 1.45 -7.91 13.54
N ALA A 362 0.99 -8.56 12.46
CA ALA A 362 -0.22 -8.16 11.76
C ALA A 362 -1.49 -8.29 12.61
N GLN A 363 -1.59 -9.33 13.44
CA GLN A 363 -2.73 -9.53 14.33
C GLN A 363 -2.73 -8.55 15.50
N ASN A 364 -1.57 -8.29 16.10
CA ASN A 364 -1.46 -7.30 17.14
C ASN A 364 -1.79 -5.88 16.67
N ASP A 365 -1.33 -5.50 15.47
CA ASP A 365 -1.69 -4.22 14.87
C ASP A 365 -3.20 -4.11 14.62
N TRP A 366 -3.84 -5.19 14.14
CA TRP A 366 -5.29 -5.20 13.97
C TRP A 366 -6.04 -5.06 15.29
N ALA A 367 -5.60 -5.75 16.34
CA ALA A 367 -6.19 -5.64 17.67
C ALA A 367 -6.05 -4.20 18.23
N SER A 368 -4.89 -3.56 18.02
CA SER A 368 -4.71 -2.16 18.40
C SER A 368 -5.66 -1.23 17.64
N ARG A 369 -5.83 -1.44 16.32
CA ARG A 369 -6.79 -0.63 15.53
C ARG A 369 -8.24 -0.89 15.91
N ALA A 370 -8.59 -2.08 16.38
CA ALA A 370 -9.90 -2.35 16.96
C ALA A 370 -10.09 -1.55 18.26
N ASP A 371 -9.07 -1.47 19.11
CA ASP A 371 -9.06 -0.60 20.29
C ASP A 371 -9.26 0.88 19.92
N TRP A 372 -8.70 1.36 18.82
CA TRP A 372 -8.84 2.74 18.36
C TRP A 372 -10.30 3.12 18.04
N CYS A 373 -11.18 2.15 17.79
CA CYS A 373 -12.61 2.43 17.60
C CYS A 373 -13.30 2.97 18.85
N VAL A 374 -12.74 2.70 20.04
CA VAL A 374 -13.44 2.97 21.32
C VAL A 374 -12.57 3.64 22.39
N LYS A 375 -11.24 3.51 22.29
CA LYS A 375 -10.31 4.08 23.28
C LYS A 375 -9.82 5.46 22.84
N PRO A 376 -9.63 6.42 23.76
CA PRO A 376 -8.92 7.67 23.46
C PRO A 376 -7.44 7.39 23.22
N TYR A 377 -6.73 8.33 22.59
CA TYR A 377 -5.33 8.19 22.16
C TYR A 377 -4.41 7.64 23.29
N GLY A 378 -4.47 8.19 24.49
CA GLY A 378 -3.60 7.78 25.60
C GLY A 378 -3.97 6.47 26.30
N GLU A 379 -4.98 5.74 25.80
CA GLU A 379 -5.43 4.45 26.35
C GLU A 379 -5.26 3.28 25.35
N ALA A 380 -4.74 3.58 24.15
CA ALA A 380 -4.47 2.58 23.12
C ALA A 380 -3.02 2.67 22.66
N ASN A 381 -2.44 1.56 22.24
CA ASN A 381 -1.07 1.49 21.77
C ASN A 381 -0.93 1.93 20.30
N HIS A 382 0.24 2.52 19.96
CA HIS A 382 0.60 2.97 18.61
C HIS A 382 1.99 2.43 18.25
N ALA A 383 2.09 1.93 17.01
CA ALA A 383 3.33 1.30 16.55
C ALA A 383 4.53 2.27 16.51
N PRO A 384 5.75 1.76 16.73
CA PRO A 384 6.99 2.52 16.62
C PRO A 384 7.12 3.24 15.27
N ARG A 385 7.59 4.48 15.29
CA ARG A 385 7.93 5.27 14.09
C ARG A 385 9.37 4.97 13.71
N VAL A 386 9.55 3.90 12.94
CA VAL A 386 10.88 3.46 12.53
C VAL A 386 11.53 4.47 11.58
N ARG A 387 12.73 4.89 11.90
CA ARG A 387 13.51 5.82 11.09
C ARG A 387 14.93 5.31 10.93
N LEU A 388 15.25 4.91 9.70
CA LEU A 388 16.61 4.54 9.32
C LEU A 388 17.39 5.78 8.83
N SER A 389 18.67 5.87 9.19
CA SER A 389 19.60 6.83 8.59
C SER A 389 20.10 6.36 7.22
N ASN A 390 20.01 5.05 6.94
CA ASN A 390 20.33 4.48 5.65
C ASN A 390 19.24 4.78 4.61
N PRO A 391 19.60 5.03 3.34
CA PRO A 391 18.62 5.10 2.26
C PRO A 391 17.98 3.74 2.03
N LEU A 392 16.76 3.71 1.43
CA LEU A 392 16.08 2.47 1.06
C LEU A 392 16.94 1.60 0.13
N GLU A 393 17.55 2.24 -0.86
CA GLU A 393 18.41 1.57 -1.83
C GLU A 393 19.83 2.12 -1.76
N MET A 394 20.82 1.24 -1.77
CA MET A 394 22.23 1.61 -1.79
C MET A 394 23.07 0.63 -2.62
N THR A 395 24.13 1.13 -3.20
CA THR A 395 25.09 0.33 -3.95
C THR A 395 26.32 0.03 -3.08
N VAL A 396 26.72 -1.23 -3.03
CA VAL A 396 27.82 -1.72 -2.19
C VAL A 396 28.82 -2.56 -2.99
N ALA A 397 30.04 -2.69 -2.47
CA ALA A 397 31.04 -3.58 -3.05
C ALA A 397 31.15 -4.89 -2.26
N PRO A 398 31.57 -6.02 -2.90
CA PRO A 398 31.92 -7.22 -2.16
C PRO A 398 32.98 -6.94 -1.09
N GLY A 399 32.78 -7.43 0.14
CA GLY A 399 33.66 -7.21 1.27
C GLY A 399 33.52 -5.82 1.94
N GLU A 400 32.64 -4.97 1.46
CA GLU A 400 32.39 -3.64 2.06
C GLU A 400 31.77 -3.78 3.44
N LYS A 401 32.23 -2.94 4.39
CA LYS A 401 31.64 -2.81 5.71
C LYS A 401 30.51 -1.78 5.67
N VAL A 402 29.30 -2.19 6.00
CA VAL A 402 28.12 -1.32 6.04
C VAL A 402 27.68 -1.09 7.48
N SER A 403 27.45 0.15 7.84
CA SER A 403 26.80 0.54 9.10
C SER A 403 25.30 0.70 8.88
N LEU A 404 24.50 0.14 9.78
CA LEU A 404 23.04 0.23 9.82
C LEU A 404 22.66 1.07 11.03
N ASP A 405 21.72 2.00 10.88
CA ASP A 405 21.36 2.93 11.96
C ASP A 405 19.84 3.23 11.96
N ALA A 406 19.17 2.74 12.98
CA ALA A 406 17.77 3.01 13.34
C ALA A 406 17.66 3.89 14.59
N GLY A 407 18.73 4.57 15.02
CA GLY A 407 18.77 5.38 16.25
C GLY A 407 17.85 6.60 16.24
N GLY A 408 17.25 6.95 15.09
CA GLY A 408 16.22 7.99 14.98
C GLY A 408 14.80 7.50 15.22
N THR A 409 14.61 6.22 15.53
CA THR A 409 13.30 5.61 15.81
C THR A 409 12.74 6.11 17.13
N THR A 410 11.45 6.36 17.17
CA THR A 410 10.73 6.82 18.37
C THR A 410 9.43 6.03 18.52
N ASP A 411 8.98 5.96 19.76
CA ASP A 411 7.65 5.44 20.06
C ASP A 411 6.69 6.58 20.36
N PRO A 412 5.44 6.56 19.83
CA PRO A 412 4.44 7.62 20.07
C PRO A 412 3.95 7.68 21.52
N ASP A 413 3.92 6.56 22.21
CA ASP A 413 3.41 6.41 23.58
C ASP A 413 4.52 6.47 24.61
N GLY A 414 5.78 6.40 24.15
CA GLY A 414 6.98 6.43 24.98
C GLY A 414 7.40 5.05 25.48
N ASP A 415 6.91 4.00 24.86
CA ASP A 415 7.21 2.62 25.21
C ASP A 415 8.67 2.25 24.90
N ALA A 416 9.18 1.23 25.59
CA ALA A 416 10.53 0.75 25.39
C ALA A 416 10.63 -0.07 24.10
N LEU A 417 11.67 0.21 23.32
CA LEU A 417 11.86 -0.40 22.01
C LEU A 417 12.92 -1.50 22.03
N THR A 418 12.61 -2.61 21.39
CA THR A 418 13.55 -3.68 21.05
C THR A 418 13.82 -3.68 19.55
N TYR A 419 15.02 -4.12 19.17
CA TYR A 419 15.50 -4.10 17.80
C TYR A 419 15.93 -5.48 17.36
N ARG A 420 15.68 -5.82 16.07
CA ARG A 420 16.20 -7.02 15.45
C ARG A 420 16.54 -6.75 14.00
N TRP A 421 17.84 -6.80 13.65
CA TRP A 421 18.29 -6.72 12.26
C TRP A 421 18.52 -8.11 11.71
N TRP A 422 18.03 -8.35 10.49
CA TRP A 422 18.18 -9.64 9.83
C TRP A 422 18.12 -9.49 8.31
N GLN A 423 18.70 -10.46 7.60
CA GLN A 423 18.63 -10.52 6.13
C GLN A 423 17.40 -11.32 5.71
N TYR A 424 16.56 -10.72 4.86
CA TYR A 424 15.47 -11.44 4.18
C TYR A 424 16.04 -12.07 2.92
N VAL A 425 16.62 -13.27 3.03
CA VAL A 425 17.38 -13.92 1.97
C VAL A 425 16.53 -14.18 0.73
N GLU A 426 15.30 -14.60 0.93
CA GLU A 426 14.39 -14.97 -0.15
C GLU A 426 13.92 -13.75 -0.97
N ALA A 427 13.91 -12.57 -0.39
CA ALA A 427 13.57 -11.33 -1.08
C ALA A 427 14.73 -10.82 -1.99
N GLY A 428 15.97 -11.20 -1.70
CA GLY A 428 17.14 -10.84 -2.48
C GLY A 428 17.58 -11.93 -3.47
N SER A 429 18.59 -11.62 -4.29
CA SER A 429 19.25 -12.59 -5.17
C SER A 429 20.52 -13.19 -4.55
N CYS A 430 21.20 -12.46 -3.64
CA CYS A 430 22.32 -12.99 -2.88
C CYS A 430 21.84 -13.98 -1.83
N ARG A 431 22.20 -15.25 -2.00
CA ARG A 431 21.79 -16.35 -1.10
C ARG A 431 22.78 -16.61 0.04
N GLU A 432 23.94 -15.94 0.03
CA GLU A 432 24.91 -16.04 1.11
C GLU A 432 24.40 -15.23 2.33
N LEU A 433 24.37 -15.90 3.48
CA LEU A 433 23.94 -15.28 4.73
C LEU A 433 25.00 -14.31 5.24
N VAL A 434 24.57 -13.11 5.64
CA VAL A 434 25.44 -12.13 6.28
C VAL A 434 25.32 -12.22 7.79
N GLU A 435 26.48 -12.13 8.45
CA GLU A 435 26.53 -11.93 9.89
C GLU A 435 26.30 -10.43 10.18
N ILE A 436 25.27 -10.13 10.95
CA ILE A 436 24.96 -8.77 11.40
C ILE A 436 25.38 -8.63 12.86
N ARG A 437 26.39 -7.79 13.12
CA ARG A 437 26.88 -7.50 14.46
C ARG A 437 25.94 -6.51 15.12
N ASP A 438 25.77 -6.64 16.45
CA ASP A 438 24.87 -5.81 17.25
C ASP A 438 23.44 -5.80 16.68
N ALA A 439 22.98 -6.96 16.19
CA ALA A 439 21.69 -7.11 15.52
C ALA A 439 20.49 -6.83 16.42
N ASP A 440 20.68 -6.80 17.74
CA ASP A 440 19.69 -6.46 18.76
C ASP A 440 19.75 -4.99 19.22
N ARG A 441 20.51 -4.15 18.52
CA ARG A 441 20.73 -2.74 18.87
C ARG A 441 20.18 -1.82 17.78
N PRO A 442 19.87 -0.53 18.11
CA PRO A 442 19.48 0.44 17.11
C PRO A 442 20.57 0.69 16.05
N LYS A 443 21.83 0.45 16.39
CA LYS A 443 22.97 0.53 15.47
C LYS A 443 23.62 -0.82 15.32
N ALA A 444 23.74 -1.27 14.08
CA ALA A 444 24.28 -2.56 13.70
C ALA A 444 25.29 -2.43 12.56
N GLY A 445 25.92 -3.51 12.19
CA GLY A 445 26.85 -3.50 11.07
C GLY A 445 27.03 -4.88 10.47
N LEU A 446 27.29 -4.89 9.15
CA LEU A 446 27.56 -6.11 8.41
C LEU A 446 28.75 -5.95 7.47
N VAL A 447 29.21 -7.06 6.94
CA VAL A 447 30.15 -7.10 5.82
C VAL A 447 29.45 -7.76 4.64
N VAL A 448 29.44 -7.09 3.50
CA VAL A 448 28.89 -7.64 2.26
C VAL A 448 29.66 -8.90 1.88
N PRO A 449 28.99 -10.02 1.52
CA PRO A 449 29.69 -11.25 1.17
C PRO A 449 30.74 -11.04 0.09
N GLY A 450 31.94 -11.55 0.31
CA GLY A 450 33.05 -11.42 -0.66
C GLY A 450 32.83 -12.19 -1.96
N GLY A 451 31.94 -13.18 -1.93
CA GLY A 451 31.51 -13.97 -3.10
C GLY A 451 30.30 -13.42 -3.84
N ALA A 452 29.68 -12.32 -3.36
CA ALA A 452 28.55 -11.71 -4.01
C ALA A 452 28.93 -11.16 -5.40
N ARG A 453 28.01 -11.31 -6.36
CA ARG A 453 28.23 -10.94 -7.77
C ARG A 453 27.62 -9.57 -8.05
N SER A 454 28.16 -8.89 -9.06
CA SER A 454 27.53 -7.64 -9.55
C SER A 454 26.09 -7.89 -9.96
N GLY A 455 25.20 -7.03 -9.47
CA GLY A 455 23.74 -7.16 -9.64
C GLY A 455 23.04 -7.97 -8.56
N ASP A 456 23.76 -8.69 -7.69
CA ASP A 456 23.14 -9.34 -6.55
C ASP A 456 22.50 -8.32 -5.60
N THR A 457 21.36 -8.67 -5.02
CA THR A 457 20.63 -7.85 -4.05
C THR A 457 20.55 -8.53 -2.69
N LEU A 458 20.69 -7.73 -1.64
CA LEU A 458 20.47 -8.13 -0.24
C LEU A 458 19.39 -7.26 0.35
N HIS A 459 18.37 -7.86 0.95
CA HIS A 459 17.34 -7.14 1.70
C HIS A 459 17.62 -7.29 3.19
N ILE A 460 17.89 -6.17 3.86
CA ILE A 460 18.10 -6.12 5.31
C ILE A 460 16.90 -5.46 5.96
N ILE A 461 16.32 -6.15 6.91
CA ILE A 461 15.16 -5.67 7.68
C ILE A 461 15.60 -5.28 9.08
N CYS A 462 15.19 -4.10 9.53
CA CYS A 462 15.15 -3.71 10.93
C CYS A 462 13.73 -3.89 11.43
N GLU A 463 13.54 -4.80 12.35
CA GLU A 463 12.28 -5.01 13.06
C GLU A 463 12.38 -4.28 14.38
N VAL A 464 11.42 -3.41 14.68
CA VAL A 464 11.35 -2.65 15.91
C VAL A 464 10.03 -2.91 16.58
N GLN A 465 10.08 -3.39 17.82
CA GLN A 465 8.92 -3.76 18.60
C GLN A 465 8.89 -2.96 19.89
N ASP A 466 7.70 -2.44 20.24
CA ASP A 466 7.41 -1.82 21.53
C ASP A 466 7.07 -2.85 22.62
N ASP A 467 6.98 -2.40 23.88
CA ASP A 467 6.48 -3.19 25.00
C ASP A 467 5.08 -2.77 25.46
N GLY A 468 4.32 -2.07 24.57
CA GLY A 468 2.92 -1.71 24.78
C GLY A 468 1.96 -2.91 24.75
N THR A 469 0.66 -2.66 24.85
CA THR A 469 -0.35 -3.72 24.85
C THR A 469 -1.50 -3.39 23.89
N PRO A 470 -1.70 -4.21 22.80
CA PRO A 470 -0.81 -5.27 22.36
C PRO A 470 0.54 -4.73 21.90
N SER A 471 1.62 -5.52 22.04
CA SER A 471 2.94 -5.11 21.57
C SER A 471 2.96 -5.03 20.04
N LEU A 472 3.37 -3.88 19.49
CA LEU A 472 3.31 -3.57 18.07
C LEU A 472 4.71 -3.62 17.43
N THR A 473 4.75 -3.98 16.16
CA THR A 473 5.99 -4.13 15.42
C THR A 473 5.91 -3.40 14.09
N HIS A 474 6.83 -2.45 13.88
CA HIS A 474 7.07 -1.82 12.60
C HIS A 474 8.50 -2.05 12.12
N TYR A 475 8.76 -1.72 10.87
CA TYR A 475 9.98 -2.15 10.19
C TYR A 475 10.69 -1.00 9.49
N GLY A 476 11.96 -1.23 9.21
CA GLY A 476 12.72 -0.49 8.23
C GLY A 476 13.41 -1.47 7.28
N ARG A 477 13.53 -1.09 6.00
CA ARG A 477 14.15 -1.91 4.96
C ARG A 477 15.33 -1.18 4.33
N VAL A 478 16.42 -1.89 4.10
CA VAL A 478 17.56 -1.46 3.30
C VAL A 478 17.80 -2.49 2.21
N ILE A 479 17.85 -2.05 0.97
CA ILE A 479 18.15 -2.90 -0.20
C ILE A 479 19.54 -2.53 -0.70
N MET A 480 20.44 -3.50 -0.69
CA MET A 480 21.81 -3.32 -1.15
C MET A 480 21.99 -4.01 -2.50
N THR A 481 22.41 -3.27 -3.52
CA THR A 481 22.78 -3.82 -4.81
C THR A 481 24.30 -3.87 -4.93
N VAL A 482 24.85 -5.03 -5.22
CA VAL A 482 26.30 -5.26 -5.37
C VAL A 482 26.76 -4.71 -6.73
N LYS A 483 27.82 -3.90 -6.75
CA LYS A 483 28.41 -3.33 -7.98
C LYS A 483 29.54 -4.20 -8.57
#